data_1707d0549f3a388492799ff6f2c5e124
#
_entry.id   1707d0549f3a388492799ff6f2c5e124
#
_cell.length_a   1.000
_cell.length_b   1.000
_cell.length_c   1.000
_cell.angle_alpha   90.00
_cell.angle_beta   90.00
_cell.angle_gamma   90.00
#
_symmetry.space_group_name_H-M   'P 1'
#
loop_
_entity.id
_entity.type
_entity.pdbx_description
1 polymer ?
#
loop_
_entity_poly.entity_id
_entity_poly.type
_entity_poly.pdbx_seq_one_letter_code
_entity_poly.pdbx_strand_id
1 'polypeptide(L)'
;MKKKVFLSVAMMATTLAMTMVSCSKDDDVNNGNETQTAYVWGMDGSIKTCDHLTFTADGKDDANGTIIGNGDKEFVFTGKQTLKKGVYLMKGWIYVADGAELTIEPGTVIKGEKASAASLIVEPGGKLYAKGTESAPIVFTSAEAKGNRKPGDWGGLIICGRGTNNKGVLGLQIEGGPRTKHGGNDANDNSGILSYVRVEFAGYPFQKDKEINAVTLGSVGAGTQIDHVQVSYTNDDSFEWF
;
A
#
# COMPACT_ATOMS: atom_id res chain seq x y z
N MET A 1 -33.44 14.81 72.43
CA MET A 1 -33.54 14.13 71.09
C MET A 1 -32.77 14.96 70.05
N LYS A 2 -31.56 14.57 69.70
CA LYS A 2 -30.70 15.28 68.74
C LYS A 2 -30.70 14.46 67.43
N LYS A 3 -31.25 15.02 66.37
CA LYS A 3 -31.23 14.46 65.02
C LYS A 3 -29.85 14.70 64.39
N LYS A 4 -29.15 13.64 64.02
CA LYS A 4 -27.92 13.69 63.20
C LYS A 4 -28.33 13.74 61.74
N VAL A 5 -27.89 14.79 61.05
CA VAL A 5 -27.97 14.93 59.60
C VAL A 5 -26.69 14.32 59.02
N PHE A 6 -26.82 13.28 58.18
CA PHE A 6 -25.72 12.72 57.40
C PHE A 6 -25.67 13.50 56.08
N LEU A 7 -24.57 14.17 55.87
CA LEU A 7 -24.25 14.82 54.60
C LEU A 7 -23.44 13.83 53.75
N SER A 8 -24.03 13.23 52.76
CA SER A 8 -23.34 12.36 51.77
C SER A 8 -22.71 13.25 50.71
N VAL A 9 -21.39 13.31 50.71
CA VAL A 9 -20.60 13.92 49.64
C VAL A 9 -20.52 12.89 48.48
N ALA A 10 -21.20 13.16 47.41
CA ALA A 10 -21.04 12.39 46.17
C ALA A 10 -19.74 12.86 45.49
N MET A 11 -18.73 12.02 45.52
CA MET A 11 -17.49 12.21 44.79
C MET A 11 -17.73 11.80 43.33
N MET A 12 -17.91 12.78 42.46
CA MET A 12 -17.93 12.52 41.00
C MET A 12 -16.50 12.22 40.54
N ALA A 13 -16.22 10.95 40.33
CA ALA A 13 -15.04 10.53 39.61
C ALA A 13 -15.28 10.73 38.12
N THR A 14 -14.71 11.78 37.55
CA THR A 14 -14.64 11.95 36.09
C THR A 14 -13.59 10.95 35.56
N THR A 15 -14.04 9.80 35.14
CA THR A 15 -13.24 8.89 34.34
C THR A 15 -13.07 9.49 32.95
N LEU A 16 -11.87 10.01 32.68
CA LEU A 16 -11.43 10.36 31.35
C LEU A 16 -11.27 9.04 30.57
N ALA A 17 -12.29 8.68 29.83
CA ALA A 17 -12.23 7.55 28.92
C ALA A 17 -11.30 7.94 27.77
N MET A 18 -10.02 7.58 27.86
CA MET A 18 -9.17 7.47 26.68
C MET A 18 -9.73 6.33 25.82
N THR A 19 -10.48 6.68 24.80
CA THR A 19 -10.84 5.73 23.75
C THR A 19 -9.56 5.37 22.98
N MET A 20 -8.93 4.30 23.41
CA MET A 20 -7.96 3.60 22.59
C MET A 20 -8.75 3.04 21.41
N VAL A 21 -8.65 3.70 20.26
CA VAL A 21 -9.16 3.14 19.01
C VAL A 21 -8.23 2.00 18.63
N SER A 22 -8.55 0.82 19.12
CA SER A 22 -7.89 -0.41 18.72
C SER A 22 -8.35 -0.76 17.31
N CYS A 23 -7.45 -0.94 16.38
CA CYS A 23 -7.72 -1.56 15.07
C CYS A 23 -8.03 -3.06 15.20
N SER A 24 -8.65 -3.48 16.27
CA SER A 24 -9.12 -4.85 16.44
C SER A 24 -10.56 -4.81 16.93
N LYS A 25 -11.47 -4.97 16.00
CA LYS A 25 -12.77 -5.56 16.31
C LYS A 25 -13.00 -6.67 15.32
N ASP A 26 -12.96 -7.87 15.88
CA ASP A 26 -13.64 -9.02 15.32
C ASP A 26 -15.13 -8.74 15.53
N ASP A 27 -15.79 -8.27 14.52
CA ASP A 27 -17.24 -8.27 14.46
C ASP A 27 -17.62 -8.66 13.04
N ASP A 28 -18.07 -9.90 12.91
CA ASP A 28 -18.90 -10.35 11.81
C ASP A 28 -20.17 -9.51 11.78
N VAL A 29 -20.15 -8.43 11.03
CA VAL A 29 -21.36 -7.71 10.71
C VAL A 29 -21.40 -7.43 9.22
N ASN A 30 -22.20 -8.24 8.61
CA ASN A 30 -22.74 -8.10 7.29
C ASN A 30 -23.68 -6.86 7.27
N ASN A 31 -23.12 -5.66 7.06
CA ASN A 31 -23.92 -4.48 6.74
C ASN A 31 -23.04 -3.39 6.09
N GLY A 32 -23.40 -3.01 4.90
CA GLY A 32 -22.71 -2.19 3.94
C GLY A 32 -22.44 -0.72 4.32
N ASN A 33 -21.92 -0.47 5.51
CA ASN A 33 -21.38 0.83 5.92
C ASN A 33 -20.35 0.62 7.02
N GLU A 34 -19.20 0.04 6.67
CA GLU A 34 -18.10 -0.01 7.61
C GLU A 34 -17.33 1.30 7.58
N THR A 35 -17.34 2.00 8.70
CA THR A 35 -16.46 3.14 8.94
C THR A 35 -15.02 2.66 8.93
N GLN A 36 -14.27 3.12 7.96
CA GLN A 36 -12.86 2.83 7.86
C GLN A 36 -12.11 3.32 9.11
N THR A 37 -11.47 2.41 9.81
CA THR A 37 -10.53 2.76 10.88
C THR A 37 -9.24 3.25 10.23
N ALA A 38 -8.83 4.46 10.53
CA ALA A 38 -7.56 4.98 10.07
C ALA A 38 -6.43 4.03 10.54
N TYR A 39 -5.56 3.66 9.61
CA TYR A 39 -4.37 2.90 9.94
C TYR A 39 -3.46 3.73 10.84
N VAL A 40 -3.06 3.19 11.97
CA VAL A 40 -2.10 3.81 12.87
C VAL A 40 -0.88 2.91 12.97
N TRP A 41 0.29 3.44 12.65
CA TRP A 41 1.56 2.75 12.87
C TRP A 41 1.78 2.55 14.37
N GLY A 42 2.09 1.33 14.78
CA GLY A 42 2.37 1.06 16.19
C GLY A 42 3.71 1.62 16.61
N MET A 43 3.72 2.47 17.62
CA MET A 43 4.94 3.03 18.23
C MET A 43 5.81 1.95 18.92
N ASP A 44 5.28 0.75 19.09
CA ASP A 44 5.95 -0.41 19.70
C ASP A 44 6.74 -1.26 18.69
N GLY A 45 6.86 -0.81 17.45
CA GLY A 45 7.50 -1.56 16.36
C GLY A 45 6.70 -2.75 15.84
N SER A 46 5.50 -2.99 16.35
CA SER A 46 4.64 -4.05 15.83
C SER A 46 4.07 -3.67 14.47
N ILE A 47 4.03 -4.66 13.57
CA ILE A 47 3.38 -4.50 12.27
C ILE A 47 1.87 -4.55 12.49
N LYS A 48 1.20 -3.45 12.18
CA LYS A 48 -0.26 -3.38 12.22
C LYS A 48 -0.80 -3.29 10.81
N THR A 49 -1.73 -4.17 10.47
CA THR A 49 -2.45 -4.16 9.20
C THR A 49 -3.83 -3.56 9.41
N CYS A 50 -4.32 -2.84 8.42
CA CYS A 50 -5.69 -2.32 8.43
C CYS A 50 -6.61 -3.35 7.78
N ASP A 51 -7.67 -3.75 8.47
CA ASP A 51 -8.39 -4.96 8.12
C ASP A 51 -9.68 -4.75 7.36
N HIS A 52 -10.24 -3.60 7.30
CA HIS A 52 -11.54 -3.43 6.64
C HIS A 52 -11.51 -2.35 5.59
N LEU A 53 -11.89 -2.75 4.39
CA LEU A 53 -12.26 -1.88 3.32
C LEU A 53 -13.48 -2.42 2.66
N THR A 54 -14.57 -1.78 2.94
CA THR A 54 -15.76 -1.95 2.16
C THR A 54 -15.78 -0.86 1.10
N PHE A 55 -15.73 -1.28 -0.15
CA PHE A 55 -16.00 -0.38 -1.25
C PHE A 55 -17.48 -0.44 -1.53
N THR A 56 -18.06 0.71 -1.85
CA THR A 56 -19.43 0.73 -2.33
C THR A 56 -19.54 -0.10 -3.60
N ALA A 57 -20.61 -0.86 -3.74
CA ALA A 57 -20.80 -1.80 -4.85
C ALA A 57 -20.77 -1.13 -6.24
N ASP A 58 -20.94 0.19 -6.32
CA ASP A 58 -20.88 0.99 -7.53
C ASP A 58 -19.50 1.58 -7.82
N GLY A 59 -18.50 1.27 -7.00
CA GLY A 59 -17.11 1.72 -7.22
C GLY A 59 -16.93 3.23 -7.15
N LYS A 60 -17.88 3.97 -6.58
CA LYS A 60 -17.73 5.42 -6.42
C LYS A 60 -16.70 5.75 -5.37
N ASP A 61 -16.05 6.89 -5.58
CA ASP A 61 -15.23 7.52 -4.56
C ASP A 61 -16.09 7.79 -3.34
N ASP A 62 -15.82 7.04 -2.32
CA ASP A 62 -16.29 7.40 -1.02
C ASP A 62 -15.10 7.99 -0.26
N ALA A 63 -15.37 8.83 0.72
CA ALA A 63 -14.32 9.46 1.52
C ALA A 63 -13.37 8.43 2.20
N ASN A 64 -13.73 7.16 2.19
CA ASN A 64 -13.08 6.08 2.90
C ASN A 64 -12.64 4.90 2.03
N GLY A 65 -12.95 4.88 0.75
CA GLY A 65 -12.50 3.80 -0.12
C GLY A 65 -12.75 4.06 -1.59
N THR A 66 -11.71 3.90 -2.39
CA THR A 66 -11.74 4.09 -3.84
C THR A 66 -11.19 2.85 -4.53
N ILE A 67 -11.87 2.39 -5.57
CA ILE A 67 -11.36 1.30 -6.41
C ILE A 67 -10.52 1.89 -7.54
N ILE A 68 -9.32 1.35 -7.71
CA ILE A 68 -8.41 1.66 -8.82
C ILE A 68 -8.35 0.44 -9.74
N GLY A 69 -8.79 0.61 -10.98
CA GLY A 69 -8.86 -0.48 -11.95
C GLY A 69 -10.11 -1.35 -11.78
N ASN A 70 -10.29 -2.30 -12.67
CA ASN A 70 -11.44 -3.22 -12.66
C ASN A 70 -11.06 -4.70 -12.65
N GLY A 71 -9.76 -5.01 -12.71
CA GLY A 71 -9.25 -6.38 -12.72
C GLY A 71 -9.18 -7.03 -14.10
N ASP A 72 -9.97 -6.59 -15.07
CA ASP A 72 -10.05 -7.21 -16.40
C ASP A 72 -9.09 -6.58 -17.41
N LYS A 73 -8.70 -5.34 -17.16
CA LYS A 73 -7.85 -4.55 -18.05
C LYS A 73 -6.80 -3.81 -17.25
N GLU A 74 -5.74 -3.43 -17.94
CA GLU A 74 -4.75 -2.52 -17.39
C GLU A 74 -5.38 -1.16 -17.13
N PHE A 75 -5.04 -0.58 -15.97
CA PHE A 75 -5.37 0.80 -15.64
C PHE A 75 -4.10 1.64 -15.73
N VAL A 76 -4.17 2.82 -16.34
CA VAL A 76 -2.99 3.64 -16.59
C VAL A 76 -3.19 5.05 -16.02
N PHE A 77 -2.36 5.40 -15.05
CA PHE A 77 -2.21 6.78 -14.63
C PHE A 77 -1.40 7.56 -15.66
N THR A 78 -1.94 8.71 -16.07
CA THR A 78 -1.27 9.69 -16.94
C THR A 78 -1.26 11.06 -16.30
N GLY A 79 -0.29 11.90 -16.70
CA GLY A 79 -0.15 13.23 -16.12
C GLY A 79 0.19 13.19 -14.62
N LYS A 80 -0.23 14.20 -13.87
CA LYS A 80 0.02 14.29 -12.43
C LYS A 80 -1.25 13.91 -11.68
N GLN A 81 -1.17 12.85 -10.89
CA GLN A 81 -2.29 12.33 -10.11
C GLN A 81 -1.91 12.25 -8.62
N THR A 82 -2.90 12.42 -7.75
CA THR A 82 -2.69 12.32 -6.30
C THR A 82 -3.75 11.44 -5.67
N LEU A 83 -3.31 10.36 -5.02
CA LEU A 83 -4.14 9.60 -4.11
C LEU A 83 -4.13 10.30 -2.76
N LYS A 84 -5.25 10.92 -2.40
CA LYS A 84 -5.45 11.55 -1.10
C LYS A 84 -5.41 10.51 0.01
N LYS A 85 -5.10 10.96 1.24
CA LYS A 85 -5.16 10.07 2.40
C LYS A 85 -6.50 9.35 2.44
N GLY A 86 -6.45 8.03 2.39
CA GLY A 86 -7.64 7.19 2.31
C GLY A 86 -7.25 5.74 2.13
N VAL A 87 -8.23 4.94 1.79
CA VAL A 87 -8.02 3.53 1.54
C VAL A 87 -8.49 3.19 0.12
N TYR A 88 -7.67 2.43 -0.57
CA TYR A 88 -7.85 2.11 -1.97
C TYR A 88 -7.81 0.60 -2.19
N LEU A 89 -8.69 0.09 -3.06
CA LEU A 89 -8.62 -1.26 -3.59
C LEU A 89 -8.06 -1.22 -5.00
N MET A 90 -6.92 -1.82 -5.17
CA MET A 90 -6.26 -1.95 -6.46
C MET A 90 -6.69 -3.28 -7.10
N LYS A 91 -7.22 -3.22 -8.35
CA LYS A 91 -7.65 -4.37 -9.13
C LYS A 91 -6.93 -4.43 -10.46
N GLY A 92 -6.23 -5.54 -10.69
CA GLY A 92 -5.44 -5.75 -11.90
C GLY A 92 -4.13 -5.00 -11.90
N TRP A 93 -3.58 -4.79 -13.07
CA TRP A 93 -2.27 -4.15 -13.24
C TRP A 93 -2.44 -2.66 -13.46
N ILE A 94 -1.86 -1.90 -12.53
CA ILE A 94 -1.96 -0.45 -12.47
C ILE A 94 -0.63 0.14 -12.88
N TYR A 95 -0.61 0.89 -13.97
CA TYR A 95 0.59 1.49 -14.53
C TYR A 95 0.67 2.98 -14.21
N VAL A 96 1.86 3.46 -13.89
CA VAL A 96 2.23 4.88 -13.93
C VAL A 96 3.04 5.08 -15.21
N ALA A 97 2.44 5.68 -16.22
CA ALA A 97 3.00 5.78 -17.56
C ALA A 97 4.24 6.67 -17.63
N ASP A 98 4.99 6.56 -18.74
CA ASP A 98 6.07 7.52 -19.05
C ASP A 98 5.57 8.96 -18.98
N GLY A 99 6.30 9.81 -18.28
CA GLY A 99 5.94 11.21 -18.02
C GLY A 99 4.83 11.42 -16.99
N ALA A 100 4.23 10.36 -16.46
CA ALA A 100 3.24 10.49 -15.38
C ALA A 100 3.91 10.58 -14.00
N GLU A 101 3.21 11.26 -13.08
CA GLU A 101 3.60 11.35 -11.67
C GLU A 101 2.42 10.93 -10.80
N LEU A 102 2.59 9.88 -10.01
CA LEU A 102 1.63 9.45 -9.01
C LEU A 102 2.13 9.80 -7.62
N THR A 103 1.42 10.67 -6.94
CA THR A 103 1.68 11.03 -5.53
C THR A 103 0.70 10.31 -4.63
N ILE A 104 1.19 9.72 -3.54
CA ILE A 104 0.39 9.08 -2.52
C ILE A 104 0.59 9.83 -1.21
N GLU A 105 -0.48 10.35 -0.64
CA GLU A 105 -0.40 11.09 0.63
C GLU A 105 -0.08 10.19 1.82
N PRO A 106 0.62 10.72 2.86
CA PRO A 106 0.94 9.97 4.07
C PRO A 106 -0.29 9.37 4.76
N GLY A 107 -0.16 8.14 5.27
CA GLY A 107 -1.23 7.42 5.94
C GLY A 107 -2.26 6.79 5.01
N THR A 108 -1.97 6.73 3.72
CA THR A 108 -2.80 6.02 2.74
C THR A 108 -2.57 4.51 2.82
N VAL A 109 -3.64 3.73 2.73
CA VAL A 109 -3.61 2.27 2.64
C VAL A 109 -4.08 1.83 1.27
N ILE A 110 -3.29 1.01 0.59
CA ILE A 110 -3.60 0.45 -0.72
C ILE A 110 -3.65 -1.07 -0.60
N LYS A 111 -4.79 -1.64 -0.90
CA LYS A 111 -5.01 -3.09 -0.84
C LYS A 111 -5.01 -3.68 -2.24
N GLY A 112 -4.18 -4.69 -2.46
CA GLY A 112 -4.13 -5.43 -3.72
C GLY A 112 -5.12 -6.59 -3.72
N GLU A 113 -5.96 -6.65 -4.77
CA GLU A 113 -6.91 -7.76 -4.97
C GLU A 113 -6.18 -9.01 -5.45
N LYS A 114 -6.42 -10.12 -4.77
CA LYS A 114 -5.81 -11.42 -5.08
C LYS A 114 -6.27 -11.97 -6.42
N ALA A 115 -7.57 -11.92 -6.70
CA ALA A 115 -8.17 -12.54 -7.88
C ALA A 115 -7.61 -11.98 -9.20
N SER A 116 -7.17 -10.73 -9.19
CA SER A 116 -6.59 -10.05 -10.35
C SER A 116 -5.06 -9.93 -10.30
N ALA A 117 -4.40 -10.57 -9.33
CA ALA A 117 -2.95 -10.43 -9.13
C ALA A 117 -2.50 -8.96 -9.14
N ALA A 118 -3.25 -8.12 -8.44
CA ALA A 118 -3.08 -6.67 -8.48
C ALA A 118 -1.63 -6.25 -8.26
N SER A 119 -1.11 -5.35 -9.10
CA SER A 119 0.27 -4.87 -9.04
C SER A 119 0.34 -3.40 -9.42
N LEU A 120 1.23 -2.64 -8.77
CA LEU A 120 1.52 -1.27 -9.16
C LEU A 120 2.86 -1.21 -9.92
N ILE A 121 2.81 -0.78 -11.15
CA ILE A 121 3.94 -0.80 -12.08
C ILE A 121 4.27 0.62 -12.51
N VAL A 122 5.49 1.07 -12.27
CA VAL A 122 6.01 2.35 -12.77
C VAL A 122 6.80 2.07 -14.04
N GLU A 123 6.37 2.65 -15.15
CA GLU A 123 7.08 2.54 -16.43
C GLU A 123 8.30 3.47 -16.47
N PRO A 124 9.33 3.18 -17.29
CA PRO A 124 10.50 4.05 -17.41
C PRO A 124 10.12 5.49 -17.79
N GLY A 125 10.48 6.44 -16.92
CA GLY A 125 10.09 7.86 -17.03
C GLY A 125 8.81 8.22 -16.29
N GLY A 126 8.04 7.25 -15.78
CA GLY A 126 7.02 7.45 -14.77
C GLY A 126 7.65 7.68 -13.39
N LYS A 127 6.91 8.27 -12.46
CA LYS A 127 7.38 8.53 -11.10
C LYS A 127 6.33 8.20 -10.06
N LEU A 128 6.76 7.48 -9.02
CA LEU A 128 5.95 7.22 -7.84
C LEU A 128 6.49 8.01 -6.65
N TYR A 129 5.71 8.92 -6.13
CA TYR A 129 6.01 9.66 -4.91
C TYR A 129 5.18 9.09 -3.75
N ALA A 130 5.66 8.02 -3.14
CA ALA A 130 5.10 7.41 -1.95
C ALA A 130 5.92 7.85 -0.73
N LYS A 131 5.65 9.07 -0.25
CA LYS A 131 6.36 9.68 0.86
C LYS A 131 5.47 9.73 2.09
N GLY A 132 5.52 8.67 2.91
CA GLY A 132 4.89 8.62 4.22
C GLY A 132 5.69 9.38 5.27
N THR A 133 5.31 9.18 6.52
CA THR A 133 6.04 9.66 7.70
C THR A 133 6.07 8.54 8.74
N GLU A 134 6.91 8.67 9.76
CA GLU A 134 6.96 7.71 10.86
C GLU A 134 5.59 7.50 11.52
N SER A 135 4.83 8.57 11.73
CA SER A 135 3.49 8.52 12.34
C SER A 135 2.36 8.24 11.35
N ALA A 136 2.62 8.31 10.04
CA ALA A 136 1.65 8.10 8.99
C ALA A 136 2.30 7.42 7.77
N PRO A 137 2.75 6.17 7.89
CA PRO A 137 3.34 5.43 6.78
C PRO A 137 2.31 5.18 5.69
N ILE A 138 2.78 4.97 4.47
CA ILE A 138 1.96 4.46 3.37
C ILE A 138 2.03 2.94 3.41
N VAL A 139 0.88 2.27 3.32
CA VAL A 139 0.81 0.81 3.43
C VAL A 139 0.23 0.21 2.17
N PHE A 140 0.97 -0.72 1.59
CA PHE A 140 0.48 -1.63 0.55
C PHE A 140 0.29 -3.00 1.16
N THR A 141 -0.90 -3.59 1.06
CA THR A 141 -1.22 -4.84 1.74
C THR A 141 -2.25 -5.68 0.95
N SER A 142 -2.56 -6.87 1.43
CA SER A 142 -3.58 -7.74 0.86
C SER A 142 -5.00 -7.20 1.08
N ALA A 143 -5.87 -7.39 0.08
CA ALA A 143 -7.31 -7.14 0.20
C ALA A 143 -8.08 -8.25 0.94
N GLU A 144 -7.41 -9.35 1.22
CA GLU A 144 -8.03 -10.45 1.98
C GLU A 144 -8.35 -10.01 3.42
N ALA A 145 -9.37 -10.63 4.01
CA ALA A 145 -9.77 -10.38 5.39
C ALA A 145 -8.65 -10.76 6.39
N LYS A 146 -8.69 -10.13 7.54
CA LYS A 146 -7.78 -10.47 8.66
C LYS A 146 -7.85 -11.96 8.98
N GLY A 147 -6.69 -12.56 9.18
CA GLY A 147 -6.55 -14.00 9.43
C GLY A 147 -6.52 -14.86 8.16
N ASN A 148 -6.95 -14.33 7.01
CA ASN A 148 -6.91 -15.03 5.72
C ASN A 148 -5.76 -14.59 4.83
N ARG A 149 -5.10 -13.47 5.15
CA ARG A 149 -3.98 -12.93 4.38
C ARG A 149 -2.80 -13.90 4.35
N LYS A 150 -2.20 -14.03 3.17
CA LYS A 150 -1.07 -14.95 2.94
C LYS A 150 -0.03 -14.28 2.04
N PRO A 151 1.24 -14.69 2.16
CA PRO A 151 2.25 -14.39 1.15
C PRO A 151 1.73 -14.68 -0.26
N GLY A 152 1.97 -13.77 -1.20
CA GLY A 152 1.53 -13.92 -2.58
C GLY A 152 0.06 -13.56 -2.85
N ASP A 153 -0.63 -12.90 -1.94
CA ASP A 153 -2.02 -12.47 -2.17
C ASP A 153 -2.17 -11.41 -3.26
N TRP A 154 -1.12 -10.66 -3.53
CA TRP A 154 -1.09 -9.67 -4.61
C TRP A 154 0.33 -9.59 -5.19
N GLY A 155 0.50 -8.91 -6.32
CA GLY A 155 1.78 -8.84 -7.01
C GLY A 155 2.84 -8.14 -6.16
N GLY A 156 2.85 -6.84 -6.19
CA GLY A 156 3.88 -6.03 -5.53
C GLY A 156 4.03 -4.67 -6.21
N LEU A 157 5.11 -3.99 -5.86
CA LEU A 157 5.55 -2.75 -6.49
C LEU A 157 6.66 -3.08 -7.50
N ILE A 158 6.46 -2.72 -8.76
CA ILE A 158 7.45 -2.89 -9.82
C ILE A 158 7.82 -1.50 -10.33
N ILE A 159 9.09 -1.10 -10.16
CA ILE A 159 9.57 0.22 -10.55
C ILE A 159 10.64 0.05 -11.62
N CYS A 160 10.35 0.51 -12.82
CA CYS A 160 11.22 0.41 -13.98
C CYS A 160 11.78 1.78 -14.35
N GLY A 161 13.10 1.88 -14.39
CA GLY A 161 13.81 3.09 -14.74
C GLY A 161 14.59 2.98 -16.05
N ARG A 162 15.28 4.07 -16.38
CA ARG A 162 16.17 4.22 -17.55
C ARG A 162 17.65 4.18 -17.17
N GLY A 163 17.93 3.74 -15.94
CA GLY A 163 19.30 3.60 -15.44
C GLY A 163 20.10 2.53 -16.19
N THR A 164 21.38 2.53 -15.94
CA THR A 164 22.27 1.48 -16.43
C THR A 164 22.11 0.19 -15.61
N ASN A 165 22.34 -0.94 -16.22
CA ASN A 165 22.33 -2.25 -15.57
C ASN A 165 23.56 -3.08 -15.98
N ASN A 166 23.76 -4.19 -15.31
CA ASN A 166 24.91 -5.07 -15.55
C ASN A 166 24.83 -5.88 -16.86
N LYS A 167 23.71 -5.86 -17.54
CA LYS A 167 23.52 -6.50 -18.85
C LYS A 167 23.93 -5.59 -20.00
N GLY A 168 24.05 -4.28 -19.75
CA GLY A 168 24.40 -3.29 -20.77
C GLY A 168 23.40 -3.22 -21.93
N VAL A 169 22.19 -3.65 -21.73
CA VAL A 169 21.14 -3.77 -22.76
C VAL A 169 19.97 -2.87 -22.40
N LEU A 170 19.45 -2.14 -23.41
CA LEU A 170 18.25 -1.35 -23.29
C LEU A 170 17.00 -2.21 -23.52
N GLY A 171 15.93 -1.91 -22.80
CA GLY A 171 14.63 -2.55 -22.98
C GLY A 171 14.59 -4.02 -22.54
N LEU A 172 15.25 -4.35 -21.43
CA LEU A 172 15.12 -5.66 -20.80
C LEU A 172 13.70 -5.88 -20.29
N GLN A 173 13.19 -7.08 -20.50
CA GLN A 173 11.89 -7.47 -19.95
C GLN A 173 12.02 -7.63 -18.44
N ILE A 174 11.14 -6.94 -17.68
CA ILE A 174 11.03 -7.16 -16.25
C ILE A 174 10.34 -8.50 -15.95
N GLU A 175 10.72 -9.15 -14.88
CA GLU A 175 10.11 -10.38 -14.43
C GLU A 175 8.68 -10.20 -13.91
N GLY A 176 7.92 -11.29 -13.81
CA GLY A 176 6.54 -11.28 -13.29
C GLY A 176 5.46 -10.95 -14.30
N GLY A 177 5.80 -10.77 -15.57
CA GLY A 177 4.85 -10.70 -16.68
C GLY A 177 4.29 -9.34 -17.10
N PRO A 178 4.58 -8.17 -16.45
CA PRO A 178 4.08 -6.90 -16.97
C PRO A 178 4.68 -6.59 -18.36
N ARG A 179 3.97 -5.82 -19.16
CA ARG A 179 4.44 -5.38 -20.48
C ARG A 179 5.68 -4.49 -20.42
N THR A 180 5.95 -3.94 -19.25
CA THR A 180 6.99 -2.94 -19.02
C THR A 180 8.37 -3.52 -19.19
N LYS A 181 9.23 -2.76 -19.84
CA LYS A 181 10.67 -3.03 -19.95
C LYS A 181 11.43 -1.99 -19.16
N HIS A 182 12.66 -2.31 -18.79
CA HIS A 182 13.54 -1.42 -18.07
C HIS A 182 14.91 -1.31 -18.75
N GLY A 183 15.72 -0.38 -18.29
CA GLY A 183 17.07 -0.18 -18.78
C GLY A 183 17.25 1.02 -19.67
N GLY A 184 18.43 1.54 -19.63
CA GLY A 184 18.83 2.74 -20.37
C GLY A 184 20.29 3.07 -20.09
N ASN A 185 20.63 4.32 -20.26
CA ASN A 185 21.96 4.86 -20.04
C ASN A 185 21.98 6.11 -19.12
N ASP A 186 20.86 6.39 -18.45
CA ASP A 186 20.74 7.50 -17.51
C ASP A 186 21.06 7.04 -16.08
N ALA A 187 22.32 7.19 -15.66
CA ALA A 187 22.74 6.84 -14.31
C ALA A 187 22.01 7.66 -13.21
N ASN A 188 21.45 8.81 -13.57
CA ASN A 188 20.70 9.68 -12.66
C ASN A 188 19.19 9.56 -12.82
N ASP A 189 18.71 8.54 -13.52
CA ASP A 189 17.27 8.28 -13.67
C ASP A 189 16.57 8.39 -12.32
N ASN A 190 15.36 8.96 -12.36
CA ASN A 190 14.56 9.23 -11.18
C ASN A 190 13.15 8.68 -11.38
N SER A 191 12.87 7.57 -10.75
CA SER A 191 11.56 6.91 -10.71
C SER A 191 10.70 7.34 -9.51
N GLY A 192 11.17 8.31 -8.71
CA GLY A 192 10.39 8.88 -7.60
C GLY A 192 10.99 8.61 -6.22
N ILE A 193 10.12 8.48 -5.23
CA ILE A 193 10.47 8.35 -3.81
C ILE A 193 9.62 7.28 -3.17
N LEU A 194 10.26 6.31 -2.50
CA LEU A 194 9.66 5.41 -1.53
C LEU A 194 10.25 5.73 -0.16
N SER A 195 9.47 6.34 0.74
CA SER A 195 9.94 6.70 2.07
C SER A 195 8.82 6.49 3.09
N TYR A 196 9.13 5.83 4.20
CA TYR A 196 8.15 5.36 5.18
C TYR A 196 6.99 4.60 4.51
N VAL A 197 7.37 3.57 3.76
CA VAL A 197 6.44 2.69 3.04
C VAL A 197 6.51 1.29 3.64
N ARG A 198 5.36 0.64 3.77
CA ARG A 198 5.25 -0.75 4.17
C ARG A 198 4.57 -1.56 3.09
N VAL A 199 5.16 -2.70 2.72
CA VAL A 199 4.64 -3.65 1.73
C VAL A 199 4.42 -4.99 2.40
N GLU A 200 3.21 -5.52 2.33
CA GLU A 200 2.82 -6.76 3.02
C GLU A 200 2.09 -7.72 2.11
N PHE A 201 2.33 -9.03 2.29
CA PHE A 201 1.63 -10.12 1.61
C PHE A 201 1.74 -10.11 0.08
N ALA A 202 2.78 -9.50 -0.45
CA ALA A 202 3.08 -9.45 -1.88
C ALA A 202 3.78 -10.74 -2.36
N GLY A 203 4.19 -10.78 -3.62
CA GLY A 203 4.95 -11.89 -4.19
C GLY A 203 4.07 -12.89 -4.92
N TYR A 204 3.10 -12.42 -5.72
CA TYR A 204 2.20 -13.31 -6.46
C TYR A 204 2.96 -14.23 -7.42
N PRO A 205 2.76 -15.57 -7.35
CA PRO A 205 3.39 -16.53 -8.23
C PRO A 205 2.73 -16.49 -9.62
N PHE A 206 3.23 -15.63 -10.51
CA PHE A 206 2.65 -15.43 -11.84
C PHE A 206 2.82 -16.65 -12.75
N GLN A 207 3.99 -17.26 -12.72
CA GLN A 207 4.33 -18.51 -13.39
C GLN A 207 5.34 -19.26 -12.54
N LYS A 208 5.53 -20.55 -12.82
CA LYS A 208 6.60 -21.33 -12.19
C LYS A 208 7.96 -20.67 -12.47
N ASP A 209 8.71 -20.41 -11.45
CA ASP A 209 10.03 -19.76 -11.48
C ASP A 209 9.98 -18.34 -12.11
N LYS A 210 8.84 -17.63 -11.96
CA LYS A 210 8.62 -16.24 -12.39
C LYS A 210 7.60 -15.56 -11.47
N GLU A 211 8.02 -15.31 -10.28
CA GLU A 211 7.25 -14.65 -9.27
C GLU A 211 7.39 -13.12 -9.42
N ILE A 212 6.43 -12.39 -8.89
CA ILE A 212 6.57 -10.95 -8.66
C ILE A 212 7.12 -10.78 -7.25
N ASN A 213 8.21 -10.06 -7.10
CA ASN A 213 8.75 -9.74 -5.77
C ASN A 213 7.94 -8.64 -5.08
N ALA A 214 8.09 -8.48 -3.78
CA ALA A 214 7.36 -7.43 -3.07
C ALA A 214 7.71 -6.03 -3.59
N VAL A 215 9.00 -5.77 -3.82
CA VAL A 215 9.51 -4.55 -4.45
C VAL A 215 10.55 -4.93 -5.50
N THR A 216 10.20 -4.78 -6.75
CA THR A 216 11.09 -5.02 -7.89
C THR A 216 11.61 -3.70 -8.44
N LEU A 217 12.93 -3.57 -8.58
CA LEU A 217 13.63 -2.38 -9.05
C LEU A 217 14.39 -2.70 -10.33
N GLY A 218 13.79 -2.39 -11.48
CA GLY A 218 14.41 -2.60 -12.79
C GLY A 218 15.14 -1.35 -13.27
N SER A 219 16.48 -1.35 -13.24
CA SER A 219 17.30 -0.24 -13.74
C SER A 219 16.90 1.14 -13.25
N VAL A 220 16.55 1.27 -11.98
CA VAL A 220 16.35 2.59 -11.36
C VAL A 220 17.68 3.30 -11.19
N GLY A 221 17.71 4.60 -11.43
CA GLY A 221 18.94 5.39 -11.32
C GLY A 221 19.12 6.07 -9.96
N ALA A 222 20.27 6.72 -9.79
CA ALA A 222 20.68 7.36 -8.54
C ALA A 222 19.77 8.54 -8.10
N GLY A 223 18.91 9.04 -8.98
CA GLY A 223 17.90 10.05 -8.64
C GLY A 223 16.69 9.48 -7.90
N THR A 224 16.51 8.16 -7.85
CA THR A 224 15.43 7.51 -7.13
C THR A 224 15.78 7.37 -5.65
N GLN A 225 14.90 7.84 -4.78
CA GLN A 225 15.09 7.76 -3.33
C GLN A 225 14.31 6.57 -2.74
N ILE A 226 15.00 5.71 -1.98
CA ILE A 226 14.39 4.58 -1.28
C ILE A 226 14.96 4.54 0.13
N ASP A 227 14.11 4.82 1.11
CA ASP A 227 14.48 4.76 2.53
C ASP A 227 13.27 4.39 3.40
N HIS A 228 13.50 3.89 4.60
CA HIS A 228 12.45 3.52 5.56
C HIS A 228 11.35 2.64 4.93
N VAL A 229 11.75 1.68 4.09
CA VAL A 229 10.83 0.72 3.46
C VAL A 229 10.89 -0.60 4.22
N GLN A 230 9.74 -1.07 4.66
CA GLN A 230 9.58 -2.38 5.30
C GLN A 230 8.80 -3.31 4.40
N VAL A 231 9.31 -4.52 4.21
CA VAL A 231 8.59 -5.61 3.54
C VAL A 231 8.32 -6.71 4.54
N SER A 232 7.12 -7.31 4.50
CA SER A 232 6.72 -8.38 5.41
C SER A 232 5.80 -9.39 4.72
N TYR A 233 5.96 -10.65 5.08
CA TYR A 233 5.08 -11.73 4.62
C TYR A 233 5.02 -11.86 3.09
N THR A 234 6.11 -11.64 2.40
CA THR A 234 6.18 -11.88 0.95
C THR A 234 6.33 -13.36 0.64
N ASN A 235 5.87 -13.79 -0.53
CA ASN A 235 6.03 -15.17 -0.99
C ASN A 235 7.37 -15.42 -1.68
N ASP A 236 7.95 -14.37 -2.25
CA ASP A 236 9.26 -14.36 -2.86
C ASP A 236 10.11 -13.25 -2.24
N ASP A 237 11.10 -12.74 -2.92
CA ASP A 237 12.04 -11.78 -2.39
C ASP A 237 11.37 -10.48 -1.91
N SER A 238 11.89 -9.95 -0.82
CA SER A 238 11.44 -8.66 -0.31
C SER A 238 11.82 -7.52 -1.25
N PHE A 239 13.03 -7.59 -1.81
CA PHE A 239 13.56 -6.64 -2.78
C PHE A 239 14.36 -7.39 -3.83
N GLU A 240 14.17 -7.04 -5.07
CA GLU A 240 14.94 -7.54 -6.18
C GLU A 240 15.39 -6.41 -7.12
N TRP A 241 16.64 -6.45 -7.54
CA TRP A 241 17.26 -5.45 -8.40
C TRP A 241 17.73 -6.07 -9.72
N PHE A 242 17.35 -5.45 -10.82
CA PHE A 242 17.76 -5.81 -12.17
C PHE A 242 18.61 -4.72 -12.82
#